data_4fa0ed6b3c537e6fc45d035fb72bcaa8
#
_entry.id   4fa0ed6b3c537e6fc45d035fb72bcaa8
#
_cell.length_a   1.000
_cell.length_b   1.000
_cell.length_c   1.000
_cell.angle_alpha   90.00
_cell.angle_beta   90.00
_cell.angle_gamma   90.00
#
_symmetry.space_group_name_H-M   'P 1'
#
loop_
_entity.id
_entity.type
_entity.pdbx_description
1 polymer ?
#
loop_
_entity_poly.entity_id
_entity_poly.type
_entity_poly.pdbx_seq_one_letter_code
_entity_poly.pdbx_strand_id
1 'polypeptide(L)'
;MKRTVCLALWVGALTATAHAAGPEITTDVPSEPSGKQRPLWELGLGVAGLRLPDYRGSDQYRAYALPLPYVVYRGKWLKADREGARALLVDVERVKVDVSVAASVPTRSRDNVAREGMPDLPATGEIGPNVNITLLRTSGTKLDLRLPLRGAITFQSSPRFIGATFSPNLALDLLEVAGGWNVGMLAGPLYGDRKYHEHFYGVDPIYATASRPAYRASGGYAGWQALAATSRRFGNTWVGGFVRYDSLAGAVFEDSPLVRSKHAFTAGIGISWVFARSSELVTTTD
;
A
#
# COMPACT_ATOMS: atom_id res chain seq x y z
N MET A 1 31.55 38.06 -5.31
CA MET A 1 30.69 37.11 -6.02
C MET A 1 30.59 35.86 -5.15
N LYS A 2 29.52 35.77 -4.36
CA LYS A 2 29.25 34.64 -3.46
C LYS A 2 28.26 33.70 -4.14
N ARG A 3 28.73 32.49 -4.49
CA ARG A 3 27.87 31.41 -5.01
C ARG A 3 27.23 30.73 -3.81
N THR A 4 25.97 30.99 -3.58
CA THR A 4 25.15 30.26 -2.62
C THR A 4 24.80 28.90 -3.25
N VAL A 5 25.38 27.86 -2.74
CA VAL A 5 25.03 26.46 -3.09
C VAL A 5 23.76 26.14 -2.31
N CYS A 6 22.62 26.10 -2.99
CA CYS A 6 21.42 25.50 -2.44
C CYS A 6 21.63 23.98 -2.35
N LEU A 7 21.92 23.53 -1.13
CA LEU A 7 21.88 22.11 -0.79
C LEU A 7 20.41 21.71 -0.69
N ALA A 8 19.83 21.27 -1.80
CA ALA A 8 18.51 20.65 -1.80
C ALA A 8 18.62 19.34 -1.01
N LEU A 9 18.01 19.34 0.17
CA LEU A 9 17.79 18.15 0.98
C LEU A 9 16.95 17.13 0.18
N TRP A 10 17.63 16.21 -0.46
CA TRP A 10 17.07 14.94 -0.88
C TRP A 10 16.90 14.04 0.35
N VAL A 11 15.94 14.34 1.21
CA VAL A 11 15.30 13.37 2.10
C VAL A 11 14.08 12.86 1.33
N GLY A 12 14.33 12.32 0.17
CA GLY A 12 13.34 11.61 -0.62
C GLY A 12 13.38 10.16 -0.20
N ALA A 13 12.55 9.81 0.73
CA ALA A 13 11.70 8.62 0.74
C ALA A 13 12.11 7.51 -0.26
N LEU A 14 13.13 6.76 0.05
CA LEU A 14 13.32 5.41 -0.46
C LEU A 14 12.52 4.42 0.42
N THR A 15 11.21 4.70 0.60
CA THR A 15 10.24 3.68 0.94
C THR A 15 9.38 3.38 -0.29
N ALA A 16 10.04 3.20 -1.42
CA ALA A 16 9.43 2.57 -2.57
C ALA A 16 9.35 1.08 -2.28
N THR A 17 8.39 0.69 -1.43
CA THR A 17 7.87 -0.66 -1.48
C THR A 17 7.14 -0.77 -2.80
N ALA A 18 7.81 -1.37 -3.74
CA ALA A 18 7.36 -1.61 -5.09
C ALA A 18 6.08 -2.46 -5.09
N HIS A 19 4.99 -1.95 -5.68
CA HIS A 19 3.74 -2.69 -5.85
C HIS A 19 3.37 -2.69 -7.33
N ALA A 20 3.08 -3.84 -7.88
CA ALA A 20 2.45 -3.94 -9.20
C ALA A 20 1.04 -3.32 -9.15
N ALA A 21 0.45 -2.96 -10.27
CA ALA A 21 -1.01 -2.79 -10.40
C ALA A 21 -1.70 -4.10 -9.96
N GLY A 22 -1.33 -4.44 -8.93
CA GLY A 22 -1.53 -5.54 -8.10
C GLY A 22 -1.68 -4.98 -6.71
N PRO A 23 -1.94 -5.76 -5.74
CA PRO A 23 -2.51 -5.36 -4.49
C PRO A 23 -1.73 -4.23 -3.81
N GLU A 24 -2.45 -3.20 -3.37
CA GLU A 24 -1.94 -2.27 -2.37
C GLU A 24 -1.41 -3.08 -1.19
N ILE A 25 -0.12 -3.01 -0.92
CA ILE A 25 0.41 -3.42 0.36
C ILE A 25 0.35 -2.16 1.23
N THR A 26 -0.82 -1.84 1.74
CA THR A 26 -0.91 -1.10 2.97
C THR A 26 -0.40 -2.07 4.03
N THR A 27 0.78 -1.82 4.56
CA THR A 27 1.25 -2.51 5.76
C THR A 27 0.45 -1.97 6.94
N ASP A 28 -0.86 -2.31 6.98
CA ASP A 28 -1.72 -2.07 8.12
C ASP A 28 -1.26 -3.00 9.25
N VAL A 29 -0.23 -2.57 9.95
CA VAL A 29 0.17 -3.19 11.20
C VAL A 29 -0.48 -2.41 12.34
N PRO A 30 -1.07 -3.08 13.31
CA PRO A 30 -1.87 -2.48 14.38
C PRO A 30 -1.19 -1.32 15.09
N SER A 31 -1.96 -0.28 15.43
CA SER A 31 -1.52 0.87 16.22
C SER A 31 -1.08 0.43 17.63
N GLU A 32 -0.08 1.13 18.19
CA GLU A 32 0.45 0.82 19.54
C GLU A 32 -0.51 1.30 20.64
N PRO A 33 -0.52 0.64 21.84
CA PRO A 33 -1.39 1.00 22.94
C PRO A 33 -1.19 2.45 23.42
N SER A 34 -2.29 3.15 23.71
CA SER A 34 -2.29 4.52 24.21
C SER A 34 -1.65 4.65 25.60
N GLY A 35 -0.88 5.71 25.80
CA GLY A 35 -0.32 6.08 27.11
C GLY A 35 1.05 5.51 27.45
N LYS A 36 1.70 4.77 26.56
CA LYS A 36 3.09 4.32 26.74
C LYS A 36 4.06 5.39 26.23
N GLN A 37 5.13 5.65 27.00
CA GLN A 37 6.24 6.47 26.52
C GLN A 37 7.07 5.70 25.52
N ARG A 38 7.28 6.26 24.33
CA ARG A 38 8.02 5.67 23.22
C ARG A 38 9.05 6.64 22.67
N PRO A 39 10.18 6.16 22.13
CA PRO A 39 11.12 7.02 21.42
C PRO A 39 10.42 7.81 20.31
N LEU A 40 10.78 9.11 20.17
CA LEU A 40 10.24 9.97 19.10
C LEU A 40 10.49 9.36 17.71
N TRP A 41 11.67 8.76 17.52
CA TRP A 41 11.98 8.05 16.28
C TRP A 41 12.79 6.77 16.55
N GLU A 42 12.65 5.82 15.63
CA GLU A 42 13.42 4.58 15.59
C GLU A 42 13.83 4.28 14.14
N LEU A 43 15.07 3.84 13.96
CA LEU A 43 15.63 3.45 12.67
C LEU A 43 16.14 2.01 12.72
N GLY A 44 15.88 1.29 11.66
CA GLY A 44 16.33 -0.09 11.49
C GLY A 44 16.50 -0.44 10.02
N LEU A 45 17.05 -1.61 9.78
CA LEU A 45 17.19 -2.18 8.47
C LEU A 45 16.90 -3.68 8.54
N GLY A 46 16.33 -4.20 7.49
CA GLY A 46 15.97 -5.60 7.40
C GLY A 46 15.82 -6.08 5.98
N VAL A 47 15.17 -7.21 5.85
CA VAL A 47 14.83 -7.82 4.56
C VAL A 47 13.36 -8.25 4.56
N ALA A 48 12.73 -8.17 3.39
CA ALA A 48 11.38 -8.64 3.16
C ALA A 48 11.34 -9.57 1.94
N GLY A 49 10.55 -10.63 2.06
CA GLY A 49 10.16 -11.49 0.95
C GLY A 49 8.70 -11.21 0.60
N LEU A 50 8.42 -11.02 -0.69
CA LEU A 50 7.08 -10.77 -1.22
C LEU A 50 6.77 -11.73 -2.35
N ARG A 51 5.52 -12.21 -2.43
CA ARG A 51 4.99 -12.94 -3.57
C ARG A 51 3.66 -12.32 -3.97
N LEU A 52 3.59 -11.83 -5.21
CA LEU A 52 2.42 -11.11 -5.71
C LEU A 52 2.20 -11.38 -7.21
N PRO A 53 0.97 -11.21 -7.72
CA PRO A 53 0.71 -11.26 -9.16
C PRO A 53 1.35 -10.06 -9.87
N ASP A 54 1.65 -10.19 -11.15
CA ASP A 54 2.20 -9.10 -11.97
C ASP A 54 1.31 -7.84 -11.96
N TYR A 55 -0.01 -8.04 -11.93
CA TYR A 55 -1.04 -7.02 -11.70
C TYR A 55 -2.31 -7.73 -11.20
N ARG A 56 -3.26 -6.99 -10.64
CA ARG A 56 -4.57 -7.56 -10.23
C ARG A 56 -5.28 -8.11 -11.47
N GLY A 57 -5.58 -9.40 -11.46
CA GLY A 57 -6.15 -10.11 -12.61
C GLY A 57 -5.14 -10.93 -13.43
N SER A 58 -3.84 -10.81 -13.14
CA SER A 58 -2.82 -11.71 -13.71
C SER A 58 -2.88 -13.08 -13.05
N ASP A 59 -2.65 -14.13 -13.85
CA ASP A 59 -2.41 -15.50 -13.40
C ASP A 59 -0.92 -15.79 -13.15
N GLN A 60 -0.04 -14.85 -13.48
CA GLN A 60 1.40 -14.96 -13.28
C GLN A 60 1.87 -14.19 -12.05
N TYR A 61 2.74 -14.84 -11.28
CA TYR A 61 3.24 -14.38 -10.00
C TYR A 61 4.74 -14.21 -10.00
N ARG A 62 5.22 -13.22 -9.23
CA ARG A 62 6.65 -13.02 -8.96
C ARG A 62 6.95 -13.00 -7.49
N ALA A 63 8.15 -13.46 -7.16
CA ALA A 63 8.73 -13.33 -5.83
C ALA A 63 9.82 -12.27 -5.84
N TYR A 64 9.85 -11.45 -4.80
CA TYR A 64 10.83 -10.40 -4.60
C TYR A 64 11.49 -10.55 -3.24
N ALA A 65 12.79 -10.30 -3.19
CA ALA A 65 13.51 -10.06 -1.96
C ALA A 65 13.98 -8.61 -1.97
N LEU A 66 13.55 -7.84 -0.98
CA LEU A 66 13.77 -6.39 -0.94
C LEU A 66 14.41 -5.98 0.39
N PRO A 67 15.27 -4.95 0.40
CA PRO A 67 15.66 -4.32 1.64
C PRO A 67 14.40 -3.73 2.31
N LEU A 68 14.30 -3.90 3.62
CA LEU A 68 13.21 -3.38 4.44
C LEU A 68 13.76 -2.30 5.38
N PRO A 69 13.71 -1.02 5.00
CA PRO A 69 14.00 0.06 5.93
C PRO A 69 12.90 0.09 7.01
N TYR A 70 13.33 0.09 8.26
CA TYR A 70 12.43 0.27 9.39
C TYR A 70 12.60 1.70 9.90
N VAL A 71 11.58 2.53 9.67
CA VAL A 71 11.56 3.92 10.09
C VAL A 71 10.27 4.16 10.86
N VAL A 72 10.40 4.56 12.10
CA VAL A 72 9.26 4.99 12.92
C VAL A 72 9.52 6.41 13.39
N TYR A 73 8.55 7.29 13.18
CA TYR A 73 8.57 8.67 13.67
C TYR A 73 7.20 9.03 14.26
N ARG A 74 7.20 9.50 15.51
CA ARG A 74 5.98 9.76 16.30
C ARG A 74 5.81 11.26 16.56
N GLY A 75 5.97 12.08 15.54
CA GLY A 75 5.74 13.52 15.63
C GLY A 75 4.27 13.89 15.69
N LYS A 76 3.98 15.17 16.06
CA LYS A 76 2.60 15.68 16.18
C LYS A 76 1.89 15.81 14.85
N TRP A 77 2.59 16.25 13.80
CA TRP A 77 2.03 16.55 12.48
C TRP A 77 2.39 15.52 11.41
N LEU A 78 3.55 14.90 11.55
CA LEU A 78 4.03 13.84 10.68
C LEU A 78 4.23 12.59 11.52
N LYS A 79 3.60 11.52 11.12
CA LYS A 79 3.82 10.18 11.68
C LYS A 79 4.34 9.29 10.56
N ALA A 80 5.41 8.57 10.84
CA ALA A 80 5.87 7.48 10.00
C ALA A 80 5.95 6.25 10.89
N ASP A 81 5.11 5.30 10.63
CA ASP A 81 5.01 4.06 11.39
C ASP A 81 4.67 2.90 10.45
N ARG A 82 4.18 1.83 11.01
CA ARG A 82 3.80 0.63 10.27
C ARG A 82 2.59 0.79 9.36
N GLU A 83 1.80 1.84 9.58
CA GLU A 83 0.66 2.21 8.73
C GLU A 83 1.08 3.12 7.55
N GLY A 84 2.40 3.38 7.41
CA GLY A 84 2.98 4.23 6.39
C GLY A 84 3.35 5.63 6.88
N ALA A 85 3.79 6.49 5.96
CA ALA A 85 4.04 7.89 6.26
C ALA A 85 2.71 8.66 6.13
N ARG A 86 2.27 9.30 7.23
CA ARG A 86 1.02 10.05 7.30
C ARG A 86 1.28 11.48 7.74
N ALA A 87 0.72 12.43 7.02
CA ALA A 87 0.58 13.81 7.48
C ALA A 87 -0.83 13.97 8.04
N LEU A 88 -0.94 14.18 9.35
CA LEU A 88 -2.23 14.46 10.01
C LEU A 88 -2.67 15.88 9.64
N LEU A 89 -3.82 15.99 8.99
CA LEU A 89 -4.43 17.26 8.61
C LEU A 89 -5.49 17.70 9.63
N VAL A 90 -6.25 16.76 10.16
CA VAL A 90 -7.28 16.99 11.18
C VAL A 90 -7.30 15.78 12.12
N ASP A 91 -7.34 16.05 13.44
CA ASP A 91 -7.47 15.00 14.47
C ASP A 91 -8.53 15.48 15.48
N VAL A 92 -9.74 14.96 15.35
CA VAL A 92 -10.85 15.15 16.29
C VAL A 92 -11.23 13.78 16.84
N GLU A 93 -11.81 13.72 18.04
CA GLU A 93 -12.03 12.50 18.84
C GLU A 93 -12.33 11.19 18.06
N ARG A 94 -13.09 11.26 16.97
CA ARG A 94 -13.49 10.08 16.18
C ARG A 94 -13.17 10.17 14.69
N VAL A 95 -12.71 11.33 14.21
CA VAL A 95 -12.46 11.54 12.77
C VAL A 95 -11.05 12.08 12.60
N LYS A 96 -10.24 11.35 11.83
CA LYS A 96 -8.90 11.77 11.43
C LYS A 96 -8.86 11.91 9.92
N VAL A 97 -8.27 12.99 9.44
CA VAL A 97 -7.97 13.18 8.02
C VAL A 97 -6.46 13.16 7.87
N ASP A 98 -5.98 12.24 7.06
CA ASP A 98 -4.57 12.09 6.76
C ASP A 98 -4.32 11.94 5.26
N VAL A 99 -3.07 11.79 4.88
CA VAL A 99 -2.66 11.51 3.50
C VAL A 99 -2.36 10.02 3.37
N SER A 100 -3.09 9.36 2.50
CA SER A 100 -2.86 7.96 2.12
C SER A 100 -1.94 7.88 0.92
N VAL A 101 -1.02 6.93 0.95
CA VAL A 101 -0.12 6.64 -0.17
C VAL A 101 -0.13 5.15 -0.47
N ALA A 102 0.03 4.81 -1.76
CA ALA A 102 0.23 3.45 -2.22
C ALA A 102 1.20 3.45 -3.41
N ALA A 103 1.77 2.32 -3.74
CA ALA A 103 2.68 2.22 -4.88
C ALA A 103 2.59 0.84 -5.52
N SER A 104 3.02 0.72 -6.79
CA SER A 104 3.03 -0.54 -7.53
C SER A 104 4.39 -0.87 -8.14
N VAL A 105 4.73 -2.15 -8.26
CA VAL A 105 5.92 -2.64 -8.96
C VAL A 105 5.75 -2.53 -10.47
N PRO A 106 6.80 -2.25 -11.23
CA PRO A 106 6.71 -2.31 -12.68
C PRO A 106 6.56 -3.75 -13.16
N THR A 107 5.72 -3.94 -14.19
CA THR A 107 5.56 -5.22 -14.88
C THR A 107 6.09 -5.12 -16.31
N ARG A 108 7.06 -5.95 -16.66
CA ARG A 108 7.54 -6.06 -18.04
C ARG A 108 6.57 -6.91 -18.83
N SER A 109 5.96 -6.33 -19.86
CA SER A 109 4.95 -7.01 -20.68
C SER A 109 5.50 -8.23 -21.42
N ARG A 110 6.78 -8.23 -21.81
CA ARG A 110 7.45 -9.41 -22.42
C ARG A 110 7.52 -10.63 -21.51
N ASP A 111 7.43 -10.41 -20.19
CA ASP A 111 7.53 -11.45 -19.18
C ASP A 111 6.13 -11.90 -18.68
N ASN A 112 5.05 -11.39 -19.31
CA ASN A 112 3.67 -11.72 -18.97
C ASN A 112 2.88 -12.10 -20.22
N VAL A 113 2.42 -13.34 -20.27
CA VAL A 113 1.77 -13.94 -21.47
C VAL A 113 0.56 -13.13 -21.95
N ALA A 114 -0.27 -12.65 -21.01
CA ALA A 114 -1.46 -11.86 -21.37
C ALA A 114 -1.09 -10.49 -21.97
N ARG A 115 0.09 -9.96 -21.68
CA ARG A 115 0.55 -8.63 -22.11
C ARG A 115 1.66 -8.64 -23.15
N GLU A 116 2.08 -9.81 -23.60
CA GLU A 116 3.17 -9.93 -24.57
C GLU A 116 2.96 -9.03 -25.80
N GLY A 117 3.99 -8.24 -26.16
CA GLY A 117 3.93 -7.25 -27.25
C GLY A 117 3.23 -5.94 -26.92
N MET A 118 2.67 -5.76 -25.73
CA MET A 118 2.13 -4.48 -25.24
C MET A 118 3.23 -3.67 -24.54
N PRO A 119 3.00 -2.35 -24.33
CA PRO A 119 3.87 -1.54 -23.49
C PRO A 119 3.98 -2.09 -22.06
N ASP A 120 5.15 -1.93 -21.45
CA ASP A 120 5.35 -2.27 -20.04
C ASP A 120 4.43 -1.42 -19.15
N LEU A 121 4.02 -1.99 -17.99
CA LEU A 121 3.41 -1.23 -16.92
C LEU A 121 4.52 -0.63 -16.06
N PRO A 122 4.73 0.68 -16.08
CA PRO A 122 5.68 1.32 -15.18
C PRO A 122 5.23 1.20 -13.73
N ALA A 123 6.15 1.33 -12.79
CA ALA A 123 5.78 1.50 -11.39
C ALA A 123 4.84 2.70 -11.24
N THR A 124 3.87 2.59 -10.35
CA THR A 124 2.93 3.69 -10.08
C THR A 124 3.00 4.11 -8.62
N GLY A 125 2.67 5.36 -8.35
CA GLY A 125 2.41 5.86 -7.00
C GLY A 125 1.01 6.44 -6.93
N GLU A 126 0.36 6.21 -5.83
CA GLU A 126 -0.95 6.76 -5.53
C GLU A 126 -0.84 7.63 -4.29
N ILE A 127 -1.47 8.79 -4.30
CA ILE A 127 -1.50 9.72 -3.18
C ILE A 127 -2.83 10.46 -3.12
N GLY A 128 -3.32 10.69 -1.91
CA GLY A 128 -4.54 11.46 -1.72
C GLY A 128 -5.05 11.48 -0.29
N PRO A 129 -6.12 12.20 -0.03
CA PRO A 129 -6.73 12.28 1.29
C PRO A 129 -7.35 10.95 1.70
N ASN A 130 -7.30 10.68 3.00
CA ASN A 130 -7.98 9.58 3.63
C ASN A 130 -8.72 10.08 4.87
N VAL A 131 -9.98 9.72 5.00
CA VAL A 131 -10.80 9.99 6.18
C VAL A 131 -10.94 8.70 6.97
N ASN A 132 -10.46 8.71 8.22
CA ASN A 132 -10.62 7.60 9.15
C ASN A 132 -11.68 7.96 10.18
N ILE A 133 -12.71 7.13 10.31
CA ILE A 133 -13.79 7.29 11.28
C ILE A 133 -13.68 6.13 12.27
N THR A 134 -13.30 6.43 13.50
CA THR A 134 -13.18 5.42 14.56
C THR A 134 -14.57 5.00 15.04
N LEU A 135 -14.93 3.75 14.74
CA LEU A 135 -16.20 3.15 15.12
C LEU A 135 -16.15 2.56 16.53
N LEU A 136 -15.02 1.94 16.87
CA LEU A 136 -14.78 1.35 18.20
C LEU A 136 -13.32 1.54 18.59
N ARG A 137 -13.09 1.91 19.84
CA ARG A 137 -11.74 1.98 20.44
C ARG A 137 -11.79 1.49 21.89
N THR A 138 -10.94 0.51 22.19
CA THR A 138 -10.65 0.04 23.55
C THR A 138 -9.12 0.01 23.75
N SER A 139 -8.64 -0.45 24.91
CA SER A 139 -7.20 -0.55 25.19
C SER A 139 -6.43 -1.52 24.27
N GLY A 140 -7.11 -2.44 23.61
CA GLY A 140 -6.46 -3.44 22.76
C GLY A 140 -7.13 -3.66 21.41
N THR A 141 -8.20 -2.91 21.11
CA THR A 141 -8.97 -3.08 19.88
C THR A 141 -9.34 -1.73 19.29
N LYS A 142 -9.11 -1.56 18.00
CA LYS A 142 -9.55 -0.40 17.25
C LYS A 142 -10.23 -0.85 15.95
N LEU A 143 -11.41 -0.31 15.69
CA LEU A 143 -12.14 -0.52 14.44
C LEU A 143 -12.39 0.84 13.78
N ASP A 144 -11.85 1.01 12.60
CA ASP A 144 -12.00 2.22 11.79
C ASP A 144 -12.76 1.92 10.49
N LEU A 145 -13.57 2.86 10.05
CA LEU A 145 -13.99 2.98 8.66
C LEU A 145 -13.00 3.94 7.98
N ARG A 146 -12.30 3.46 6.95
CA ARG A 146 -11.32 4.22 6.17
C ARG A 146 -11.86 4.53 4.79
N LEU A 147 -11.67 5.77 4.33
CA LEU A 147 -12.21 6.28 3.06
C LEU A 147 -11.08 6.95 2.24
N PRO A 148 -10.07 6.20 1.76
CA PRO A 148 -8.99 6.76 0.96
C PRO A 148 -9.45 7.06 -0.46
N LEU A 149 -9.22 8.29 -0.91
CA LEU A 149 -9.37 8.73 -2.31
C LEU A 149 -7.99 9.14 -2.82
N ARG A 150 -7.46 8.46 -3.84
CA ARG A 150 -6.09 8.67 -4.31
C ARG A 150 -6.05 8.96 -5.80
N GLY A 151 -5.16 9.85 -6.21
CA GLY A 151 -4.73 10.01 -7.59
C GLY A 151 -3.49 9.18 -7.87
N ALA A 152 -3.45 8.51 -9.01
CA ALA A 152 -2.37 7.62 -9.42
C ALA A 152 -1.52 8.25 -10.52
N ILE A 153 -0.18 8.14 -10.37
CA ILE A 153 0.82 8.62 -11.33
C ILE A 153 1.83 7.50 -11.63
N THR A 154 2.40 7.52 -12.84
CA THR A 154 3.48 6.60 -13.20
C THR A 154 4.85 7.14 -12.77
N PHE A 155 5.74 6.27 -12.30
CA PHE A 155 7.16 6.58 -12.06
C PHE A 155 7.99 6.20 -13.29
N GLN A 156 8.14 7.15 -14.19
CA GLN A 156 8.97 7.05 -15.39
C GLN A 156 9.57 8.42 -15.71
N SER A 157 10.44 8.52 -16.70
CA SER A 157 11.09 9.78 -17.10
C SER A 157 10.11 10.95 -17.38
N SER A 158 8.90 10.63 -17.81
CA SER A 158 7.79 11.57 -17.94
C SER A 158 6.59 11.05 -17.16
N PRO A 159 6.45 11.42 -15.87
CA PRO A 159 5.33 10.99 -15.04
C PRO A 159 3.99 11.38 -15.66
N ARG A 160 3.02 10.45 -15.63
CA ARG A 160 1.67 10.68 -16.16
C ARG A 160 0.64 10.33 -15.10
N PHE A 161 -0.35 11.18 -14.96
CA PHE A 161 -1.54 10.87 -14.19
C PHE A 161 -2.35 9.80 -14.93
N ILE A 162 -2.62 8.68 -14.28
CA ILE A 162 -3.29 7.52 -14.85
C ILE A 162 -4.70 7.29 -14.27
N GLY A 163 -5.20 8.19 -13.45
CA GLY A 163 -6.56 8.12 -12.92
C GLY A 163 -6.63 8.19 -11.41
N ALA A 164 -7.82 7.93 -10.88
CA ALA A 164 -8.10 7.98 -9.45
C ALA A 164 -8.73 6.67 -8.94
N THR A 165 -8.48 6.36 -7.67
CA THR A 165 -9.01 5.20 -6.97
C THR A 165 -9.73 5.62 -5.69
N PHE A 166 -10.75 4.86 -5.30
CA PHE A 166 -11.45 4.97 -4.03
C PHE A 166 -11.60 3.57 -3.44
N SER A 167 -11.11 3.37 -2.21
CA SER A 167 -11.06 2.03 -1.60
C SER A 167 -11.60 2.04 -0.16
N PRO A 168 -12.91 2.31 0.05
CA PRO A 168 -13.50 2.30 1.37
C PRO A 168 -13.32 0.91 2.02
N ASN A 169 -12.90 0.90 3.29
CA ASN A 169 -12.67 -0.36 3.98
C ASN A 169 -12.93 -0.24 5.49
N LEU A 170 -13.28 -1.37 6.09
CA LEU A 170 -13.25 -1.55 7.54
C LEU A 170 -11.88 -2.09 7.91
N ALA A 171 -11.23 -1.45 8.88
CA ALA A 171 -9.92 -1.84 9.39
C ALA A 171 -10.03 -2.14 10.88
N LEU A 172 -9.63 -3.35 11.28
CA LEU A 172 -9.61 -3.82 12.65
C LEU A 172 -8.17 -4.06 13.10
N ASP A 173 -7.77 -3.36 14.14
CA ASP A 173 -6.48 -3.50 14.79
C ASP A 173 -6.66 -4.15 16.18
N LEU A 174 -5.94 -5.24 16.41
CA LEU A 174 -5.90 -5.95 17.67
C LEU A 174 -4.47 -5.91 18.23
N LEU A 175 -4.29 -5.31 19.40
CA LEU A 175 -2.99 -5.06 19.99
C LEU A 175 -2.66 -6.08 21.06
N GLU A 176 -1.39 -6.51 21.09
CA GLU A 176 -0.81 -7.39 22.12
C GLU A 176 -1.62 -8.69 22.35
N VAL A 177 -2.27 -9.23 21.32
CA VAL A 177 -2.99 -10.51 21.41
C VAL A 177 -2.00 -11.68 21.49
N ALA A 178 -2.41 -12.79 22.13
CA ALA A 178 -1.73 -14.09 22.11
C ALA A 178 -0.20 -14.01 22.22
N GLY A 179 0.32 -13.48 23.34
CA GLY A 179 1.76 -13.42 23.59
C GLY A 179 2.47 -12.20 23.00
N GLY A 180 1.74 -11.10 22.77
CA GLY A 180 2.30 -9.81 22.35
C GLY A 180 2.42 -9.66 20.83
N TRP A 181 1.63 -10.39 20.05
CA TRP A 181 1.44 -10.15 18.64
C TRP A 181 0.41 -9.05 18.42
N ASN A 182 0.68 -8.20 17.43
CA ASN A 182 -0.31 -7.28 16.89
C ASN A 182 -0.91 -7.90 15.64
N VAL A 183 -2.22 -7.78 15.48
CA VAL A 183 -2.95 -8.28 14.30
C VAL A 183 -3.75 -7.15 13.72
N GLY A 184 -3.59 -6.91 12.41
CA GLY A 184 -4.37 -5.97 11.63
C GLY A 184 -5.16 -6.70 10.56
N MET A 185 -6.40 -6.30 10.34
CA MET A 185 -7.24 -6.83 9.27
C MET A 185 -7.94 -5.66 8.59
N LEU A 186 -8.05 -5.72 7.27
CA LEU A 186 -8.93 -4.80 6.55
C LEU A 186 -9.71 -5.55 5.48
N ALA A 187 -10.87 -5.02 5.15
CA ALA A 187 -11.68 -5.54 4.08
C ALA A 187 -12.60 -4.46 3.50
N GLY A 188 -12.75 -4.46 2.17
CA GLY A 188 -13.61 -3.50 1.50
C GLY A 188 -13.58 -3.59 -0.02
N PRO A 189 -14.53 -2.90 -0.68
CA PRO A 189 -14.58 -2.79 -2.13
C PRO A 189 -13.52 -1.81 -2.65
N LEU A 190 -13.20 -1.96 -3.94
CA LEU A 190 -12.32 -1.08 -4.68
C LEU A 190 -13.08 -0.46 -5.84
N TYR A 191 -12.79 0.79 -6.13
CA TYR A 191 -13.33 1.54 -7.26
C TYR A 191 -12.18 2.27 -7.96
N GLY A 192 -12.25 2.37 -9.28
CA GLY A 192 -11.32 3.17 -10.08
C GLY A 192 -12.06 3.94 -11.15
N ASP A 193 -11.51 5.07 -11.57
CA ASP A 193 -12.04 5.75 -12.72
C ASP A 193 -11.67 5.00 -14.02
N ARG A 194 -12.29 5.41 -15.14
CA ARG A 194 -12.03 4.81 -16.44
C ARG A 194 -10.56 4.87 -16.83
N LYS A 195 -9.89 5.97 -16.52
CA LYS A 195 -8.49 6.19 -16.92
C LYS A 195 -7.56 5.23 -16.19
N TYR A 196 -7.83 4.99 -14.89
CA TYR A 196 -7.12 4.03 -14.08
C TYR A 196 -7.29 2.60 -14.62
N HIS A 197 -8.53 2.18 -14.86
CA HIS A 197 -8.81 0.85 -15.40
C HIS A 197 -8.27 0.66 -16.82
N GLU A 198 -8.34 1.68 -17.68
CA GLU A 198 -7.79 1.62 -19.03
C GLU A 198 -6.28 1.40 -19.02
N HIS A 199 -5.55 2.03 -18.07
CA HIS A 199 -4.10 1.86 -17.94
C HIS A 199 -3.72 0.39 -17.71
N PHE A 200 -4.50 -0.37 -16.92
CA PHE A 200 -4.16 -1.75 -16.56
C PHE A 200 -4.85 -2.80 -17.43
N TYR A 201 -6.08 -2.53 -17.88
CA TYR A 201 -6.96 -3.53 -18.50
C TYR A 201 -7.38 -3.17 -19.92
N GLY A 202 -7.01 -2.00 -20.43
CA GLY A 202 -7.23 -1.61 -21.82
C GLY A 202 -6.34 -2.38 -22.78
N VAL A 203 -6.86 -2.69 -23.97
CA VAL A 203 -6.12 -3.25 -25.11
C VAL A 203 -6.39 -2.38 -26.33
N ASP A 204 -5.43 -1.55 -26.69
CA ASP A 204 -5.53 -0.76 -27.90
C ASP A 204 -5.56 -1.65 -29.14
N PRO A 205 -6.29 -1.27 -30.22
CA PRO A 205 -6.41 -2.08 -31.44
C PRO A 205 -5.08 -2.49 -32.06
N ILE A 206 -4.03 -1.67 -31.91
CA ILE A 206 -2.69 -1.96 -32.42
C ILE A 206 -2.04 -3.18 -31.71
N TYR A 207 -2.46 -3.49 -30.49
CA TYR A 207 -1.97 -4.62 -29.71
C TYR A 207 -2.95 -5.79 -29.70
N ALA A 208 -4.08 -5.69 -30.41
CA ALA A 208 -5.06 -6.75 -30.47
C ALA A 208 -4.52 -7.97 -31.24
N THR A 209 -4.89 -9.17 -30.77
CA THR A 209 -4.60 -10.45 -31.41
C THR A 209 -5.87 -11.31 -31.38
N ALA A 210 -5.85 -12.45 -32.04
CA ALA A 210 -6.99 -13.39 -32.03
C ALA A 210 -7.35 -13.85 -30.59
N SER A 211 -6.36 -14.01 -29.71
CA SER A 211 -6.54 -14.43 -28.31
C SER A 211 -6.66 -13.26 -27.34
N ARG A 212 -6.38 -12.04 -27.76
CA ARG A 212 -6.46 -10.81 -26.99
C ARG A 212 -7.12 -9.72 -27.83
N PRO A 213 -8.46 -9.70 -27.91
CA PRO A 213 -9.18 -8.67 -28.67
C PRO A 213 -8.99 -7.28 -28.08
N ALA A 214 -9.20 -6.24 -28.89
CA ALA A 214 -9.24 -4.86 -28.41
C ALA A 214 -10.28 -4.69 -27.32
N TYR A 215 -9.95 -3.96 -26.27
CA TYR A 215 -10.81 -3.77 -25.11
C TYR A 215 -10.71 -2.36 -24.54
N ARG A 216 -11.84 -1.77 -24.21
CA ARG A 216 -11.94 -0.47 -23.54
C ARG A 216 -12.49 -0.66 -22.15
N ALA A 217 -11.71 -0.33 -21.14
CA ALA A 217 -12.15 -0.46 -19.75
C ALA A 217 -13.09 0.68 -19.35
N SER A 218 -14.06 0.37 -18.50
CA SER A 218 -14.99 1.34 -17.88
C SER A 218 -14.51 1.70 -16.47
N GLY A 219 -14.93 2.88 -15.98
CA GLY A 219 -14.77 3.25 -14.56
C GLY A 219 -15.87 2.66 -13.71
N GLY A 220 -15.59 2.42 -12.44
CA GLY A 220 -16.57 1.89 -11.48
C GLY A 220 -15.97 0.86 -10.51
N TYR A 221 -16.78 -0.11 -10.13
CA TYR A 221 -16.38 -1.17 -9.20
C TYR A 221 -15.24 -2.00 -9.77
N ALA A 222 -14.19 -2.16 -8.96
CA ALA A 222 -12.95 -2.83 -9.33
C ALA A 222 -12.70 -4.13 -8.55
N GLY A 223 -13.73 -4.63 -7.88
CA GLY A 223 -13.62 -5.86 -7.08
C GLY A 223 -13.51 -5.59 -5.58
N TRP A 224 -13.12 -6.60 -4.85
CA TRP A 224 -13.03 -6.62 -3.39
C TRP A 224 -11.66 -7.02 -2.91
N GLN A 225 -11.27 -6.53 -1.74
CA GLN A 225 -10.02 -6.90 -1.08
C GLN A 225 -10.25 -7.28 0.37
N ALA A 226 -9.43 -8.19 0.85
CA ALA A 226 -9.25 -8.48 2.27
C ALA A 226 -7.77 -8.68 2.57
N LEU A 227 -7.29 -8.13 3.68
CA LEU A 227 -5.91 -8.27 4.12
C LEU A 227 -5.90 -8.63 5.60
N ALA A 228 -5.00 -9.54 5.97
CA ALA A 228 -4.64 -9.82 7.35
C ALA A 228 -3.13 -9.69 7.50
N ALA A 229 -2.70 -8.97 8.52
CA ALA A 229 -1.30 -8.74 8.84
C ALA A 229 -1.04 -9.06 10.31
N THR A 230 0.17 -9.50 10.61
CA THR A 230 0.61 -9.68 11.99
C THR A 230 2.03 -9.20 12.16
N SER A 231 2.35 -8.73 13.37
CA SER A 231 3.72 -8.37 13.70
C SER A 231 3.99 -8.49 15.19
N ARG A 232 5.27 -8.68 15.50
CA ARG A 232 5.76 -8.70 16.87
C ARG A 232 7.18 -8.14 16.95
N ARG A 233 7.49 -7.53 18.09
CA ARG A 233 8.84 -7.06 18.39
C ARG A 233 9.48 -7.91 19.48
N PHE A 234 10.69 -8.37 19.22
CA PHE A 234 11.55 -9.12 20.13
C PHE A 234 12.79 -8.28 20.44
N GLY A 235 12.75 -7.49 21.50
CA GLY A 235 13.82 -6.54 21.79
C GLY A 235 14.04 -5.53 20.67
N ASN A 236 15.17 -5.63 19.97
CA ASN A 236 15.51 -4.79 18.83
C ASN A 236 15.10 -5.40 17.46
N THR A 237 14.56 -6.61 17.46
CA THR A 237 14.16 -7.27 16.20
C THR A 237 12.64 -7.15 16.03
N TRP A 238 12.22 -6.62 14.89
CA TRP A 238 10.84 -6.61 14.45
C TRP A 238 10.63 -7.71 13.41
N VAL A 239 9.54 -8.45 13.56
CA VAL A 239 9.09 -9.47 12.60
C VAL A 239 7.64 -9.18 12.24
N GLY A 240 7.30 -9.32 10.97
CA GLY A 240 5.93 -9.15 10.51
C GLY A 240 5.65 -9.89 9.22
N GLY A 241 4.37 -10.05 8.92
CA GLY A 241 3.93 -10.66 7.68
C GLY A 241 2.46 -10.35 7.42
N PHE A 242 2.05 -10.54 6.16
CA PHE A 242 0.68 -10.33 5.75
C PHE A 242 0.27 -11.29 4.64
N VAL A 243 -1.03 -11.47 4.51
CA VAL A 243 -1.68 -12.10 3.38
C VAL A 243 -2.80 -11.18 2.93
N ARG A 244 -2.90 -10.94 1.63
CA ARG A 244 -3.99 -10.21 0.99
C ARG A 244 -4.68 -11.11 -0.04
N TYR A 245 -5.98 -11.06 -0.06
CA TYR A 245 -6.85 -11.64 -1.05
C TYR A 245 -7.54 -10.57 -1.85
N ASP A 246 -7.55 -10.70 -3.17
CA ASP A 246 -8.27 -9.86 -4.11
C ASP A 246 -9.27 -10.68 -4.91
N SER A 247 -10.50 -10.17 -5.04
CA SER A 247 -11.52 -10.71 -5.94
C SER A 247 -11.89 -9.65 -6.97
N LEU A 248 -11.84 -10.00 -8.24
CA LEU A 248 -12.29 -9.17 -9.36
C LEU A 248 -13.69 -9.57 -9.85
N ALA A 249 -14.37 -10.48 -9.16
CA ALA A 249 -15.73 -10.88 -9.52
C ALA A 249 -16.67 -9.66 -9.51
N GLY A 250 -17.38 -9.43 -10.60
CA GLY A 250 -18.26 -8.28 -10.81
C GLY A 250 -17.54 -6.96 -11.11
N ALA A 251 -16.21 -6.95 -11.24
CA ALA A 251 -15.50 -5.75 -11.66
C ALA A 251 -15.92 -5.32 -13.06
N VAL A 252 -16.06 -4.01 -13.28
CA VAL A 252 -16.53 -3.45 -14.57
C VAL A 252 -15.60 -3.76 -15.75
N PHE A 253 -14.46 -4.33 -15.49
CA PHE A 253 -13.46 -4.75 -16.47
C PHE A 253 -13.16 -6.27 -16.40
N GLU A 254 -14.01 -7.05 -15.72
CA GLU A 254 -13.74 -8.49 -15.53
C GLU A 254 -13.67 -9.30 -16.83
N ASP A 255 -14.28 -8.78 -17.92
CA ASP A 255 -14.26 -9.38 -19.26
C ASP A 255 -13.05 -8.96 -20.10
N SER A 256 -12.13 -8.14 -19.55
CA SER A 256 -10.90 -7.80 -20.25
C SER A 256 -10.07 -9.04 -20.52
N PRO A 257 -9.49 -9.20 -21.74
CA PRO A 257 -8.61 -10.32 -22.05
C PRO A 257 -7.32 -10.32 -21.20
N LEU A 258 -7.03 -9.22 -20.49
CA LEU A 258 -5.93 -9.12 -19.53
C LEU A 258 -6.31 -9.66 -18.14
N VAL A 259 -7.59 -9.90 -17.85
CA VAL A 259 -8.04 -10.55 -16.61
C VAL A 259 -7.98 -12.07 -16.80
N ARG A 260 -6.88 -12.68 -16.40
CA ARG A 260 -6.64 -14.12 -16.51
C ARG A 260 -7.08 -14.89 -15.27
N SER A 261 -7.16 -14.20 -14.13
CA SER A 261 -7.66 -14.74 -12.87
C SER A 261 -8.54 -13.71 -12.17
N LYS A 262 -9.71 -14.12 -11.72
CA LYS A 262 -10.60 -13.26 -10.91
C LYS A 262 -10.23 -13.27 -9.42
N HIS A 263 -9.29 -14.12 -9.02
CA HIS A 263 -8.84 -14.26 -7.63
C HIS A 263 -7.33 -14.22 -7.57
N ALA A 264 -6.80 -13.47 -6.62
CA ALA A 264 -5.36 -13.37 -6.42
C ALA A 264 -5.02 -13.33 -4.93
N PHE A 265 -3.86 -13.88 -4.59
CA PHE A 265 -3.27 -13.79 -3.27
C PHE A 265 -1.93 -13.07 -3.35
N THR A 266 -1.70 -12.16 -2.43
CA THR A 266 -0.39 -11.56 -2.18
C THR A 266 0.03 -11.91 -0.78
N ALA A 267 1.28 -12.28 -0.57
CA ALA A 267 1.82 -12.54 0.74
C ALA A 267 3.20 -11.91 0.89
N GLY A 268 3.52 -11.50 2.10
CA GLY A 268 4.83 -10.97 2.43
C GLY A 268 5.22 -11.30 3.86
N ILE A 269 6.52 -11.44 4.08
CA ILE A 269 7.14 -11.57 5.39
C ILE A 269 8.34 -10.65 5.47
N GLY A 270 8.64 -10.13 6.65
CA GLY A 270 9.80 -9.27 6.85
C GLY A 270 10.37 -9.40 8.25
N ILE A 271 11.67 -9.15 8.32
CA ILE A 271 12.42 -9.04 9.57
C ILE A 271 13.30 -7.81 9.49
N SER A 272 13.32 -7.00 10.55
CA SER A 272 14.15 -5.80 10.65
C SER A 272 14.82 -5.71 12.00
N TRP A 273 16.05 -5.24 12.02
CA TRP A 273 16.79 -4.92 13.23
C TRP A 273 16.84 -3.41 13.44
N VAL A 274 16.35 -2.97 14.61
CA VAL A 274 16.32 -1.57 15.03
C VAL A 274 17.65 -1.27 15.74
N PHE A 275 18.51 -0.46 15.11
CA PHE A 275 19.86 -0.17 15.58
C PHE A 275 19.99 1.24 16.19
N ALA A 276 19.03 2.15 15.91
CA ALA A 276 19.06 3.50 16.47
C ALA A 276 17.66 3.93 16.92
N ARG A 277 17.61 4.72 18.00
CA ARG A 277 16.38 5.30 18.55
C ARG A 277 16.65 6.64 19.20
N SER A 278 15.65 7.50 19.25
CA SER A 278 15.72 8.78 19.96
C SER A 278 15.82 8.55 21.47
N SER A 279 16.60 9.43 22.14
CA SER A 279 16.56 9.58 23.59
C SER A 279 15.32 10.37 24.05
N GLU A 280 14.73 11.18 23.17
CA GLU A 280 13.48 11.88 23.43
C GLU A 280 12.32 10.90 23.40
N LEU A 281 11.51 10.90 24.47
CA LEU A 281 10.33 10.08 24.60
C LEU A 281 9.07 10.91 24.39
N VAL A 282 8.11 10.36 23.69
CA VAL A 282 6.78 10.94 23.46
C VAL A 282 5.70 10.02 23.98
N THR A 283 4.63 10.59 24.52
CA THR A 283 3.45 9.83 24.92
C THR A 283 2.61 9.56 23.68
N THR A 284 2.41 8.31 23.34
CA THR A 284 1.52 7.92 22.24
C THR A 284 0.09 7.89 22.73
N THR A 285 -0.79 8.62 22.06
CA THR A 285 -2.24 8.70 22.32
C THR A 285 -3.07 7.91 21.34
N ASP A 286 -2.44 7.05 20.57
CA ASP A 286 -3.09 6.24 19.53
C ASP A 286 -3.52 4.88 20.02
#